data_682f37c7cd44541f51c82c8392f7327c
#
_entry.id   682f37c7cd44541f51c82c8392f7327c
#
_cell.length_a   1.000
_cell.length_b   1.000
_cell.length_c   1.000
_cell.angle_alpha   90.00
_cell.angle_beta   90.00
_cell.angle_gamma   90.00
#
_symmetry.space_group_name_H-M   'P 1'
#
loop_
_entity.id
_entity.type
_entity.pdbx_description
1 polymer ?
#
loop_
_entity_poly.entity_id
_entity_poly.type
_entity_poly.pdbx_seq_one_letter_code
_entity_poly.pdbx_strand_id
1 'polypeptide(L)'
;MRRMTRLLCLMLLFSLITFSCPLAEGTTAPTGTPAPTPMLTAVPESALAPFNVVLPEDAHVEMAEGRITLVRGDSRVVAMVISRVPDEDPAAALPILMQDFDSKTSETMDFDAQPGFCILGGVVNDAFGDGEDKITLMVLADSGELLILSGYNLARDHHALYLFLTELLENASMDGAAVYVKEEATETASPEV
;
A
#
# COMPACT_ATOMS: atom_id res chain seq x y z
N MET A 1 1.89 6.15 -30.80
CA MET A 1 2.24 4.72 -30.78
C MET A 1 3.17 4.33 -29.63
N ARG A 2 4.22 5.09 -29.25
CA ARG A 2 5.12 4.75 -28.13
C ARG A 2 4.46 4.72 -26.74
N ARG A 3 3.39 5.49 -26.51
CA ARG A 3 2.65 5.54 -25.24
C ARG A 3 1.82 4.28 -24.97
N MET A 4 1.19 3.71 -26.00
CA MET A 4 0.42 2.46 -25.87
C MET A 4 1.27 1.23 -25.52
N THR A 5 2.50 1.17 -26.05
CA THR A 5 3.39 0.02 -25.79
C THR A 5 3.90 -0.03 -24.37
N ARG A 6 4.11 1.16 -23.74
CA ARG A 6 4.56 1.25 -22.34
C ARG A 6 3.44 0.93 -21.35
N LEU A 7 2.22 1.36 -21.65
CA LEU A 7 1.01 0.99 -20.89
C LEU A 7 0.78 -0.52 -20.92
N LEU A 8 0.98 -1.14 -22.08
CA LEU A 8 0.82 -2.60 -22.26
C LEU A 8 1.85 -3.40 -21.44
N CYS A 9 3.10 -2.91 -21.30
CA CYS A 9 4.11 -3.57 -20.47
C CYS A 9 3.78 -3.47 -18.96
N LEU A 10 3.22 -2.36 -18.52
CA LEU A 10 2.77 -2.20 -17.13
C LEU A 10 1.59 -3.14 -16.85
N MET A 11 0.62 -3.22 -17.75
CA MET A 11 -0.52 -4.13 -17.67
C MET A 11 -0.10 -5.60 -17.61
N LEU A 12 0.96 -6.00 -18.35
CA LEU A 12 1.48 -7.37 -18.33
C LEU A 12 2.17 -7.75 -17.01
N LEU A 13 2.81 -6.80 -16.35
CA LEU A 13 3.38 -7.02 -15.01
C LEU A 13 2.29 -7.18 -13.94
N PHE A 14 1.18 -6.45 -14.07
CA PHE A 14 0.07 -6.51 -13.12
C PHE A 14 -0.85 -7.72 -13.30
N SER A 15 -1.00 -8.27 -14.51
CA SER A 15 -1.81 -9.48 -14.74
C SER A 15 -1.20 -10.74 -14.10
N LEU A 16 0.06 -10.72 -13.69
CA LEU A 16 0.71 -11.82 -12.94
C LEU A 16 0.38 -11.82 -11.43
N ILE A 17 -0.29 -10.78 -10.92
CA ILE A 17 -0.68 -10.68 -9.50
C ILE A 17 -2.18 -11.02 -9.31
N THR A 18 -2.83 -11.61 -10.31
CA THR A 18 -4.16 -12.15 -10.10
C THR A 18 -4.07 -13.30 -9.10
N PHE A 19 -4.70 -13.10 -7.95
CA PHE A 19 -4.99 -14.12 -6.96
C PHE A 19 -5.66 -15.31 -7.64
N SER A 20 -4.88 -16.30 -8.04
CA SER A 20 -5.40 -17.62 -8.29
C SER A 20 -5.58 -18.31 -6.95
N CYS A 21 -6.77 -18.13 -6.36
CA CYS A 21 -7.24 -19.05 -5.34
C CYS A 21 -7.44 -20.41 -6.06
N PRO A 22 -6.68 -21.47 -5.75
CA PRO A 22 -6.97 -22.78 -6.33
C PRO A 22 -8.27 -23.29 -5.72
N LEU A 23 -9.31 -23.42 -6.56
CA LEU A 23 -10.42 -24.30 -6.23
C LEU A 23 -9.82 -25.69 -5.99
N ALA A 24 -9.89 -26.17 -4.77
CA ALA A 24 -9.43 -27.49 -4.39
C ALA A 24 -10.38 -28.53 -4.97
N GLU A 25 -10.03 -29.10 -6.13
CA GLU A 25 -10.48 -30.44 -6.50
C GLU A 25 -9.59 -31.45 -5.78
N GLY A 26 -10.23 -32.35 -5.05
CA GLY A 26 -9.60 -33.27 -4.13
C GLY A 26 -8.59 -34.19 -4.80
N THR A 27 -7.34 -34.02 -4.39
CA THR A 27 -6.33 -35.05 -4.48
C THR A 27 -5.59 -35.03 -3.14
N THR A 28 -5.67 -36.15 -2.39
CA THR A 28 -4.94 -36.37 -1.15
C THR A 28 -3.44 -36.32 -1.41
N ALA A 29 -2.84 -35.15 -1.22
CA ALA A 29 -1.39 -34.96 -1.16
C ALA A 29 -0.94 -35.05 0.30
N PRO A 30 0.29 -35.53 0.61
CA PRO A 30 0.76 -35.73 1.95
C PRO A 30 0.76 -34.42 2.72
N THR A 31 0.19 -34.46 3.92
CA THR A 31 0.10 -33.35 4.88
C THR A 31 1.51 -32.96 5.35
N GLY A 32 2.24 -32.22 4.53
CA GLY A 32 3.38 -31.46 5.01
C GLY A 32 2.85 -30.25 5.75
N THR A 33 3.11 -30.15 7.05
CA THR A 33 2.87 -28.91 7.80
C THR A 33 3.55 -27.78 7.05
N PRO A 34 2.83 -26.71 6.63
CA PRO A 34 3.49 -25.59 6.00
C PRO A 34 4.59 -25.05 6.91
N ALA A 35 5.78 -24.80 6.34
CA ALA A 35 6.86 -24.21 7.10
C ALA A 35 6.36 -22.87 7.67
N PRO A 36 6.65 -22.56 8.95
CA PRO A 36 6.22 -21.31 9.55
C PRO A 36 6.78 -20.15 8.74
N THR A 37 5.91 -19.25 8.33
CA THR A 37 6.30 -18.00 7.67
C THR A 37 7.19 -17.20 8.63
N PRO A 38 8.37 -16.73 8.20
CA PRO A 38 9.23 -15.94 9.06
C PRO A 38 8.54 -14.62 9.42
N MET A 39 8.36 -14.37 10.71
CA MET A 39 7.86 -13.11 11.26
C MET A 39 9.04 -12.22 11.63
N LEU A 40 9.08 -11.01 11.13
CA LEU A 40 10.11 -10.01 11.42
C LEU A 40 9.45 -8.84 12.15
N THR A 41 10.16 -8.25 13.13
CA THR A 41 9.67 -7.06 13.86
C THR A 41 9.95 -5.75 13.14
N ALA A 42 10.72 -5.80 12.04
CA ALA A 42 11.04 -4.62 11.23
C ALA A 42 11.08 -4.99 9.74
N VAL A 43 10.80 -4.01 8.89
CA VAL A 43 10.99 -4.14 7.44
C VAL A 43 12.49 -4.18 7.17
N PRO A 44 13.02 -5.16 6.41
CA PRO A 44 14.42 -5.13 5.99
C PRO A 44 14.73 -3.86 5.18
N GLU A 45 15.81 -3.16 5.50
CA GLU A 45 16.18 -1.87 4.86
C GLU A 45 16.18 -1.90 3.33
N SER A 46 16.54 -3.03 2.73
CA SER A 46 16.57 -3.18 1.27
C SER A 46 15.22 -3.55 0.64
N ALA A 47 14.22 -3.88 1.45
CA ALA A 47 13.00 -4.50 0.94
C ALA A 47 12.02 -3.49 0.31
N LEU A 48 12.03 -2.24 0.79
CA LEU A 48 11.22 -1.13 0.26
C LEU A 48 12.10 0.05 -0.20
N ALA A 49 13.41 -0.19 -0.42
CA ALA A 49 14.30 0.88 -0.86
C ALA A 49 13.80 1.50 -2.19
N PRO A 50 13.92 2.84 -2.35
CA PRO A 50 14.59 3.79 -1.45
C PRO A 50 13.73 4.30 -0.28
N PHE A 51 12.48 3.86 -0.17
CA PHE A 51 11.64 4.21 1.00
C PHE A 51 12.06 3.40 2.23
N ASN A 52 12.03 4.06 3.38
CA ASN A 52 12.15 3.44 4.70
C ASN A 52 10.80 3.56 5.41
N VAL A 53 10.19 2.43 5.78
CA VAL A 53 8.91 2.38 6.49
C VAL A 53 9.16 1.76 7.86
N VAL A 54 9.02 2.56 8.92
CA VAL A 54 9.17 2.11 10.30
C VAL A 54 7.83 1.57 10.80
N LEU A 55 7.87 0.35 11.35
CA LEU A 55 6.65 -0.29 11.86
C LEU A 55 6.30 0.23 13.26
N PRO A 56 5.00 0.34 13.59
CA PRO A 56 4.53 0.43 14.96
C PRO A 56 4.99 -0.77 15.81
N GLU A 57 5.12 -0.57 17.13
CA GLU A 57 5.63 -1.61 18.05
C GLU A 57 4.78 -2.90 18.07
N ASP A 58 3.47 -2.78 17.80
CA ASP A 58 2.50 -3.90 17.76
C ASP A 58 2.34 -4.52 16.37
N ALA A 59 3.16 -4.10 15.40
CA ALA A 59 3.17 -4.62 14.05
C ALA A 59 4.41 -5.47 13.76
N HIS A 60 4.30 -6.35 12.75
CA HIS A 60 5.40 -7.19 12.28
C HIS A 60 5.34 -7.39 10.77
N VAL A 61 6.41 -7.97 10.20
CA VAL A 61 6.49 -8.31 8.77
C VAL A 61 6.34 -9.81 8.58
N GLU A 62 5.52 -10.19 7.64
CA GLU A 62 5.49 -11.52 7.05
C GLU A 62 6.07 -11.46 5.64
N MET A 63 7.04 -12.33 5.34
CA MET A 63 7.65 -12.44 4.01
C MET A 63 7.35 -13.80 3.41
N ALA A 64 6.60 -13.82 2.32
CA ALA A 64 6.28 -15.03 1.59
C ALA A 64 6.37 -14.79 0.09
N GLU A 65 7.04 -15.67 -0.64
CA GLU A 65 7.16 -15.63 -2.10
C GLU A 65 7.62 -14.27 -2.67
N GLY A 66 8.54 -13.58 -1.94
CA GLY A 66 9.05 -12.27 -2.33
C GLY A 66 8.08 -11.10 -2.08
N ARG A 67 6.94 -11.35 -1.44
CA ARG A 67 5.97 -10.34 -1.05
C ARG A 67 6.18 -9.95 0.41
N ILE A 68 6.10 -8.66 0.68
CA ILE A 68 6.16 -8.09 2.02
C ILE A 68 4.73 -7.79 2.45
N THR A 69 4.31 -8.37 3.57
CA THR A 69 3.03 -8.10 4.20
C THR A 69 3.29 -7.55 5.61
N LEU A 70 2.81 -6.35 5.86
CA LEU A 70 2.85 -5.70 7.15
C LEU A 70 1.57 -6.07 7.90
N VAL A 71 1.71 -6.54 9.15
CA VAL A 71 0.62 -7.12 9.91
C VAL A 71 0.47 -6.43 11.24
N ARG A 72 -0.76 -6.01 11.56
CA ARG A 72 -1.15 -5.47 12.87
C ARG A 72 -2.54 -5.97 13.23
N GLY A 73 -2.64 -6.81 14.26
CA GLY A 73 -3.91 -7.45 14.58
C GLY A 73 -4.50 -8.19 13.38
N ASP A 74 -5.73 -7.84 12.98
CA ASP A 74 -6.41 -8.39 11.81
C ASP A 74 -6.11 -7.64 10.50
N SER A 75 -5.39 -6.53 10.56
CA SER A 75 -5.01 -5.76 9.37
C SER A 75 -3.81 -6.38 8.66
N ARG A 76 -3.88 -6.43 7.34
CA ARG A 76 -2.86 -6.94 6.43
C ARG A 76 -2.60 -5.90 5.35
N VAL A 77 -1.36 -5.44 5.23
CA VAL A 77 -0.95 -4.44 4.23
C VAL A 77 0.20 -5.00 3.41
N VAL A 78 -0.04 -5.21 2.13
CA VAL A 78 1.03 -5.54 1.18
C VAL A 78 1.75 -4.25 0.82
N ALA A 79 3.08 -4.25 1.01
CA ALA A 79 3.94 -3.13 0.67
C ALA A 79 4.82 -3.48 -0.52
N MET A 80 4.94 -2.57 -1.48
CA MET A 80 5.82 -2.71 -2.64
C MET A 80 6.35 -1.37 -3.12
N VAL A 81 7.52 -1.39 -3.76
CA VAL A 81 8.11 -0.22 -4.41
C VAL A 81 8.30 -0.51 -5.89
N ILE A 82 7.92 0.45 -6.72
CA ILE A 82 8.08 0.39 -8.17
C ILE A 82 8.87 1.62 -8.61
N SER A 83 9.99 1.41 -9.32
CA SER A 83 10.72 2.50 -9.98
C SER A 83 9.96 2.95 -11.22
N ARG A 84 9.86 4.26 -11.40
CA ARG A 84 9.13 4.87 -12.51
C ARG A 84 10.02 5.82 -13.30
N VAL A 85 9.61 6.11 -14.54
CA VAL A 85 10.29 7.09 -15.39
C VAL A 85 9.98 8.51 -14.90
N PRO A 86 10.99 9.35 -14.60
CA PRO A 86 10.83 10.64 -13.92
C PRO A 86 10.15 11.77 -14.75
N ASP A 87 9.71 11.51 -15.97
CA ASP A 87 9.24 12.55 -16.92
C ASP A 87 7.78 12.98 -16.74
N GLU A 88 7.07 12.43 -15.75
CA GLU A 88 5.65 12.71 -15.56
C GLU A 88 5.44 13.54 -14.31
N ASP A 89 4.57 14.55 -14.40
CA ASP A 89 4.08 15.31 -13.25
C ASP A 89 3.41 14.34 -12.24
N PRO A 90 3.94 14.20 -11.01
CA PRO A 90 3.40 13.29 -10.01
C PRO A 90 1.92 13.54 -9.71
N ALA A 91 1.50 14.80 -9.62
CA ALA A 91 0.12 15.18 -9.34
C ALA A 91 -0.86 14.75 -10.45
N ALA A 92 -0.40 14.73 -11.71
CA ALA A 92 -1.20 14.28 -12.84
C ALA A 92 -1.13 12.75 -13.02
N ALA A 93 -0.01 12.14 -12.64
CA ALA A 93 0.23 10.72 -12.83
C ALA A 93 -0.48 9.83 -11.81
N LEU A 94 -0.52 10.27 -10.54
CA LEU A 94 -0.98 9.45 -9.42
C LEU A 94 -2.44 9.02 -9.52
N PRO A 95 -3.43 9.88 -9.93
CA PRO A 95 -4.80 9.46 -10.16
C PRO A 95 -4.94 8.38 -11.25
N ILE A 96 -4.13 8.49 -12.32
CA ILE A 96 -4.13 7.50 -13.40
C ILE A 96 -3.60 6.17 -12.92
N LEU A 97 -2.52 6.19 -12.12
CA LEU A 97 -1.94 4.98 -11.52
C LEU A 97 -2.89 4.30 -10.56
N MET A 98 -3.59 5.07 -9.73
CA MET A 98 -4.58 4.52 -8.81
C MET A 98 -5.70 3.83 -9.58
N GLN A 99 -6.18 4.43 -10.67
CA GLN A 99 -7.19 3.84 -11.53
C GLN A 99 -6.71 2.57 -12.24
N ASP A 100 -5.47 2.60 -12.74
CA ASP A 100 -4.86 1.44 -13.41
C ASP A 100 -4.56 0.30 -12.42
N PHE A 101 -4.16 0.67 -11.17
CA PHE A 101 -3.88 -0.30 -10.11
C PHE A 101 -5.15 -1.03 -9.68
N ASP A 102 -6.26 -0.30 -9.57
CA ASP A 102 -7.53 -0.89 -9.19
C ASP A 102 -8.71 -0.26 -9.93
N SER A 103 -9.16 -0.95 -10.98
CA SER A 103 -10.31 -0.52 -11.80
C SER A 103 -11.64 -0.48 -11.01
N LYS A 104 -11.66 -0.99 -9.77
CA LYS A 104 -12.82 -0.98 -8.89
C LYS A 104 -12.76 0.12 -7.83
N THR A 105 -11.73 0.99 -7.86
CA THR A 105 -11.65 2.10 -6.91
C THR A 105 -12.94 2.90 -6.93
N SER A 106 -13.61 2.95 -5.78
CA SER A 106 -14.92 3.58 -5.62
C SER A 106 -14.82 4.97 -5.01
N GLU A 107 -13.77 5.24 -4.26
CA GLU A 107 -13.53 6.49 -3.55
C GLU A 107 -12.04 6.80 -3.54
N THR A 108 -11.68 8.08 -3.68
CA THR A 108 -10.30 8.58 -3.58
C THR A 108 -10.16 9.50 -2.38
N MET A 109 -9.00 9.48 -1.74
CA MET A 109 -8.63 10.30 -0.60
C MET A 109 -7.31 11.00 -0.92
N ASP A 110 -7.30 12.33 -0.80
CA ASP A 110 -6.08 13.13 -0.95
C ASP A 110 -5.41 13.32 0.42
N PHE A 111 -4.08 13.38 0.41
CA PHE A 111 -3.25 13.62 1.58
C PHE A 111 -2.31 14.80 1.31
N ASP A 112 -2.13 15.66 2.31
CA ASP A 112 -1.17 16.77 2.24
C ASP A 112 0.26 16.22 2.40
N ALA A 113 0.87 15.87 1.27
CA ALA A 113 2.22 15.33 1.22
C ALA A 113 3.28 16.39 1.52
N GLN A 114 4.42 15.96 2.07
CA GLN A 114 5.58 16.83 2.19
C GLN A 114 6.17 17.17 0.80
N PRO A 115 6.87 18.31 0.67
CA PRO A 115 7.51 18.70 -0.59
C PRO A 115 8.40 17.58 -1.17
N GLY A 116 8.28 17.31 -2.46
CA GLY A 116 8.97 16.22 -3.15
C GLY A 116 8.15 14.93 -3.25
N PHE A 117 6.93 14.93 -2.72
CA PHE A 117 6.03 13.76 -2.76
C PHE A 117 4.61 14.16 -3.18
N CYS A 118 3.90 13.19 -3.74
CA CYS A 118 2.47 13.26 -3.98
C CYS A 118 1.84 11.98 -3.43
N ILE A 119 0.72 12.09 -2.69
CA ILE A 119 0.07 10.97 -2.03
C ILE A 119 -1.40 10.93 -2.42
N LEU A 120 -1.87 9.74 -2.78
CA LEU A 120 -3.28 9.48 -3.05
C LEU A 120 -3.72 8.17 -2.40
N GLY A 121 -4.89 8.19 -1.78
CA GLY A 121 -5.56 6.99 -1.27
C GLY A 121 -6.72 6.58 -2.14
N GLY A 122 -7.02 5.29 -2.19
CA GLY A 122 -8.19 4.74 -2.86
C GLY A 122 -8.85 3.63 -2.05
N VAL A 123 -10.18 3.60 -2.06
CA VAL A 123 -10.99 2.56 -1.44
C VAL A 123 -11.71 1.75 -2.51
N VAL A 124 -11.63 0.43 -2.40
CA VAL A 124 -12.40 -0.51 -3.19
C VAL A 124 -13.36 -1.25 -2.27
N ASN A 125 -14.63 -0.92 -2.39
CA ASN A 125 -15.67 -1.56 -1.59
C ASN A 125 -15.93 -2.98 -2.10
N ASP A 126 -16.13 -3.92 -1.15
CA ASP A 126 -16.40 -5.33 -1.45
C ASP A 126 -15.37 -5.92 -2.44
N ALA A 127 -14.09 -5.62 -2.21
CA ALA A 127 -12.99 -5.95 -3.12
C ALA A 127 -12.91 -7.45 -3.46
N PHE A 128 -13.29 -8.30 -2.51
CA PHE A 128 -13.20 -9.75 -2.63
C PHE A 128 -14.56 -10.45 -2.82
N GLY A 129 -15.66 -9.69 -2.85
CA GLY A 129 -17.02 -10.22 -3.05
C GLY A 129 -17.65 -10.83 -1.79
N ASP A 130 -17.09 -10.53 -0.62
CA ASP A 130 -17.52 -11.03 0.70
C ASP A 130 -17.85 -9.89 1.68
N GLY A 131 -17.90 -8.64 1.19
CA GLY A 131 -18.12 -7.41 1.97
C GLY A 131 -16.85 -6.89 2.63
N GLU A 132 -15.67 -7.34 2.19
CA GLU A 132 -14.37 -6.85 2.67
C GLU A 132 -13.87 -5.72 1.75
N ASP A 133 -13.56 -4.57 2.36
CA ASP A 133 -13.02 -3.43 1.63
C ASP A 133 -11.49 -3.47 1.61
N LYS A 134 -10.94 -2.93 0.54
CA LYS A 134 -9.51 -2.76 0.38
C LYS A 134 -9.17 -1.27 0.33
N ILE A 135 -8.16 -0.87 1.08
CA ILE A 135 -7.62 0.49 1.04
C ILE A 135 -6.21 0.44 0.46
N THR A 136 -5.94 1.31 -0.49
CA THR A 136 -4.61 1.44 -1.10
C THR A 136 -4.13 2.87 -0.96
N LEU A 137 -2.90 3.06 -0.46
CA LEU A 137 -2.19 4.33 -0.48
C LEU A 137 -1.04 4.25 -1.48
N MET A 138 -0.87 5.29 -2.27
CA MET A 138 0.22 5.46 -3.22
C MET A 138 0.99 6.72 -2.90
N VAL A 139 2.31 6.59 -2.75
CA VAL A 139 3.25 7.70 -2.55
C VAL A 139 4.18 7.74 -3.75
N LEU A 140 4.10 8.79 -4.54
CA LEU A 140 4.98 9.03 -5.68
C LEU A 140 5.96 10.13 -5.34
N ALA A 141 7.26 9.82 -5.37
CA ALA A 141 8.33 10.80 -5.23
C ALA A 141 8.59 11.53 -6.56
N ASP A 142 9.04 12.79 -6.49
CA ASP A 142 9.43 13.58 -7.67
C ASP A 142 10.54 12.90 -8.49
N SER A 143 11.37 12.08 -7.83
CA SER A 143 12.41 11.26 -8.47
C SER A 143 11.87 10.06 -9.25
N GLY A 144 10.58 9.74 -9.09
CA GLY A 144 9.86 8.75 -9.87
C GLY A 144 9.64 7.40 -9.21
N GLU A 145 10.07 7.21 -7.98
CA GLU A 145 9.78 6.00 -7.21
C GLU A 145 8.37 6.05 -6.63
N LEU A 146 7.68 4.91 -6.69
CA LEU A 146 6.31 4.76 -6.22
C LEU A 146 6.26 3.71 -5.11
N LEU A 147 5.90 4.13 -3.89
CA LEU A 147 5.54 3.23 -2.79
C LEU A 147 4.03 2.97 -2.85
N ILE A 148 3.65 1.69 -2.79
CA ILE A 148 2.26 1.26 -2.72
C ILE A 148 2.06 0.49 -1.42
N LEU A 149 1.08 0.91 -0.62
CA LEU A 149 0.61 0.24 0.58
C LEU A 149 -0.85 -0.16 0.34
N SER A 150 -1.12 -1.45 0.18
CA SER A 150 -2.47 -1.94 -0.14
C SER A 150 -2.92 -2.96 0.89
N GLY A 151 -4.01 -2.69 1.59
CA GLY A 151 -4.42 -3.48 2.73
C GLY A 151 -5.91 -3.79 2.80
N TYR A 152 -6.21 -4.78 3.66
CA TYR A 152 -7.53 -5.21 4.07
C TYR A 152 -7.52 -5.61 5.55
N ASN A 153 -8.69 -5.75 6.16
CA ASN A 153 -8.82 -6.15 7.56
C ASN A 153 -9.74 -7.39 7.66
N LEU A 154 -9.20 -8.49 8.21
CA LEU A 154 -9.90 -9.79 8.33
C LEU A 154 -11.17 -9.72 9.19
N ALA A 155 -11.21 -8.81 10.17
CA ALA A 155 -12.39 -8.55 11.00
C ALA A 155 -13.34 -7.51 10.37
N ARG A 156 -13.03 -7.01 9.14
CA ARG A 156 -13.80 -5.96 8.43
C ARG A 156 -13.85 -4.64 9.20
N ASP A 157 -12.83 -4.37 10.00
CA ASP A 157 -12.67 -3.10 10.68
C ASP A 157 -11.88 -2.12 9.80
N HIS A 158 -12.61 -1.34 8.98
CA HIS A 158 -12.04 -0.36 8.06
C HIS A 158 -11.31 0.75 8.81
N HIS A 159 -11.78 1.11 10.01
CA HIS A 159 -11.14 2.14 10.81
C HIS A 159 -9.78 1.69 11.32
N ALA A 160 -9.67 0.46 11.85
CA ALA A 160 -8.39 -0.10 12.25
C ALA A 160 -7.40 -0.21 11.09
N LEU A 161 -7.86 -0.60 9.91
CA LEU A 161 -7.03 -0.63 8.70
C LEU A 161 -6.56 0.77 8.30
N TYR A 162 -7.48 1.75 8.27
CA TYR A 162 -7.16 3.14 7.93
C TYR A 162 -6.12 3.73 8.89
N LEU A 163 -6.31 3.54 10.20
CA LEU A 163 -5.35 3.99 11.20
C LEU A 163 -3.97 3.35 11.01
N PHE A 164 -3.92 2.06 10.71
CA PHE A 164 -2.65 1.37 10.46
C PHE A 164 -1.95 1.92 9.23
N LEU A 165 -2.67 2.09 8.11
CA LEU A 165 -2.11 2.65 6.88
C LEU A 165 -1.61 4.09 7.08
N THR A 166 -2.36 4.92 7.80
CA THR A 166 -1.95 6.31 8.09
C THR A 166 -0.70 6.34 8.95
N GLU A 167 -0.60 5.48 9.97
CA GLU A 167 0.59 5.41 10.82
C GLU A 167 1.83 4.90 10.05
N LEU A 168 1.65 3.93 9.14
CA LEU A 168 2.73 3.52 8.23
C LEU A 168 3.20 4.68 7.35
N LEU A 169 2.27 5.51 6.88
CA LEU A 169 2.58 6.70 6.08
C LEU A 169 3.31 7.78 6.89
N GLU A 170 2.88 8.05 8.13
CA GLU A 170 3.54 8.97 9.07
C GLU A 170 4.97 8.53 9.39
N ASN A 171 5.22 7.22 9.44
CA ASN A 171 6.51 6.62 9.71
C ASN A 171 7.32 6.28 8.45
N ALA A 172 6.85 6.72 7.27
CA ALA A 172 7.56 6.54 6.01
C ALA A 172 8.46 7.73 5.70
N SER A 173 9.66 7.44 5.20
CA SER A 173 10.63 8.45 4.75
C SER A 173 11.38 7.96 3.51
N MET A 174 11.98 8.89 2.77
CA MET A 174 12.88 8.62 1.67
C MET A 174 14.06 9.58 1.75
N ASP A 175 15.30 9.08 1.70
CA ASP A 175 16.53 9.86 1.87
C ASP A 175 16.53 10.74 3.14
N GLY A 176 15.85 10.27 4.20
CA GLY A 176 15.73 10.97 5.48
C GLY A 176 14.63 12.06 5.52
N ALA A 177 13.94 12.33 4.40
CA ALA A 177 12.78 13.21 4.37
C ALA A 177 11.50 12.42 4.68
N ALA A 178 10.66 12.90 5.61
CA ALA A 178 9.33 12.34 5.85
C ALA A 178 8.45 12.53 4.61
N VAL A 179 7.64 11.54 4.25
CA VAL A 179 6.71 11.64 3.11
C VAL A 179 5.41 12.33 3.50
N TYR A 180 5.02 12.21 4.76
CA TYR A 180 3.78 12.76 5.31
C TYR A 180 3.97 13.19 6.76
N VAL A 181 3.35 14.28 7.15
CA VAL A 181 3.26 14.73 8.53
C VAL A 181 1.81 15.09 8.81
N LYS A 182 1.22 14.39 9.75
CA LYS A 182 -0.15 14.68 10.18
C LYS A 182 -0.19 16.07 10.84
N GLU A 183 -1.01 16.97 10.30
CA GLU A 183 -1.29 18.22 11.00
C GLU A 183 -2.03 17.92 12.30
N GLU A 184 -1.41 18.24 13.44
CA GLU A 184 -2.14 18.28 14.70
C GLU A 184 -3.22 19.35 14.57
N ALA A 185 -4.49 18.97 14.73
CA ALA A 185 -5.60 19.90 14.77
C ALA A 185 -5.29 20.96 15.84
N THR A 186 -4.89 22.13 15.39
CA THR A 186 -4.69 23.28 16.28
C THR A 186 -6.05 23.59 16.89
N GLU A 187 -6.28 23.15 18.11
CA GLU A 187 -7.46 23.50 18.89
C GLU A 187 -7.46 25.01 19.04
N THR A 188 -8.18 25.66 18.13
CA THR A 188 -8.35 27.10 18.16
C THR A 188 -9.16 27.40 19.41
N ALA A 189 -8.45 27.75 20.50
CA ALA A 189 -9.07 28.24 21.72
C ALA A 189 -10.00 29.40 21.32
N SER A 190 -11.30 29.16 21.42
CA SER A 190 -12.32 30.17 21.20
C SER A 190 -12.06 31.28 22.21
N PRO A 191 -11.87 32.54 21.80
CA PRO A 191 -11.75 33.60 22.79
C PRO A 191 -13.09 33.72 23.51
N GLU A 192 -13.06 33.49 24.83
CA GLU A 192 -14.16 33.84 25.73
C GLU A 192 -14.40 35.35 25.63
N VAL A 193 -15.63 35.72 25.21
CA VAL A 193 -16.14 37.07 25.26
C VAL A 193 -16.91 37.27 26.56
#